data_98702b06bd6d787a5a1e3c8bdd13adc3
#
_entry.id   98702b06bd6d787a5a1e3c8bdd13adc3
#
_cell.length_a   1.000
_cell.length_b   1.000
_cell.length_c   1.000
_cell.angle_alpha   90.00
_cell.angle_beta   90.00
_cell.angle_gamma   90.00
#
_symmetry.space_group_name_H-M   'P 1'
#
loop_
_entity.id
_entity.type
_entity.pdbx_description
1 polymer ?
#
loop_
_entity_poly.entity_id
_entity_poly.type
_entity_poly.pdbx_seq_one_letter_code
_entity_poly.pdbx_strand_id
1 'polypeptide(L)'
;LDIIDTRLMLELWVVEKLSANSPAELAELLAPLKKMLADAARIVEEVPVEDYLKENHNLQFHIAFLQLGGNKRNEEIYRSMMNYHHLAVEQSLFTKEMVTSAIVQHQSVVTALLAGDFAAARASIREHLDDSRERLIHRLNECGGQI
;
A
#
# COMPACT_ATOMS: atom_id res chain seq x y z
N LEU A 1 5.93 9.70 -12.91
CA LEU A 1 5.51 8.29 -12.91
C LEU A 1 6.61 7.31 -12.48
N ASP A 2 7.86 7.74 -12.47
CA ASP A 2 9.01 6.96 -11.98
C ASP A 2 8.82 6.49 -10.54
N ILE A 3 8.08 7.25 -9.75
CA ILE A 3 7.73 6.89 -8.35
C ILE A 3 6.94 5.58 -8.27
N ILE A 4 6.03 5.34 -9.21
CA ILE A 4 5.23 4.09 -9.23
C ILE A 4 6.11 2.90 -9.60
N ASP A 5 7.03 3.06 -10.54
CA ASP A 5 7.97 2.00 -10.91
C ASP A 5 8.92 1.66 -9.76
N THR A 6 9.42 2.67 -9.05
CA THR A 6 10.25 2.47 -7.86
C THR A 6 9.47 1.79 -6.74
N ARG A 7 8.22 2.17 -6.51
CA ARG A 7 7.34 1.49 -5.55
C ARG A 7 7.17 0.03 -5.90
N LEU A 8 6.86 -0.25 -7.17
CA LEU A 8 6.67 -1.62 -7.64
C LEU A 8 7.92 -2.47 -7.36
N MET A 9 9.10 -1.96 -7.71
CA MET A 9 10.36 -2.65 -7.46
C MET A 9 10.56 -2.98 -5.99
N LEU A 10 10.35 -2.01 -5.11
CA LEU A 10 10.56 -2.19 -3.66
C LEU A 10 9.51 -3.11 -3.02
N GLU A 11 8.25 -2.97 -3.41
CA GLU A 11 7.17 -3.80 -2.87
C GLU A 11 7.27 -5.26 -3.34
N LEU A 12 7.65 -5.49 -4.60
CA LEU A 12 7.90 -6.86 -5.11
C LEU A 12 9.13 -7.48 -4.45
N TRP A 13 10.15 -6.71 -4.13
CA TRP A 13 11.30 -7.18 -3.38
C TRP A 13 10.90 -7.72 -1.99
N VAL A 14 9.95 -7.06 -1.30
CA VAL A 14 9.43 -7.58 -0.02
C VAL A 14 8.82 -8.96 -0.20
N VAL A 15 8.02 -9.17 -1.25
CA VAL A 15 7.44 -10.49 -1.55
C VAL A 15 8.53 -11.54 -1.76
N GLU A 16 9.59 -11.20 -2.48
CA GLU A 16 10.75 -12.08 -2.68
C GLU A 16 11.40 -12.47 -1.35
N LYS A 17 11.60 -11.51 -0.46
CA LYS A 17 12.16 -11.78 0.88
C LYS A 17 11.25 -12.67 1.71
N LEU A 18 9.95 -12.44 1.67
CA LEU A 18 8.97 -13.23 2.42
C LEU A 18 8.83 -14.66 1.89
N SER A 19 9.14 -14.91 0.63
CA SER A 19 9.05 -16.24 0.03
C SER A 19 10.01 -17.26 0.65
N ALA A 20 11.02 -16.82 1.38
CA ALA A 20 11.95 -17.68 2.11
C ALA A 20 11.43 -18.13 3.49
N ASN A 21 10.31 -17.61 3.95
CA ASN A 21 9.75 -17.91 5.27
C ASN A 21 8.79 -19.11 5.23
N SER A 22 8.72 -19.84 6.35
CA SER A 22 7.72 -20.88 6.55
C SER A 22 6.32 -20.30 6.74
N PRO A 23 5.24 -21.11 6.57
CA PRO A 23 3.88 -20.66 6.87
C PRO A 23 3.71 -20.10 8.29
N ALA A 24 4.35 -20.69 9.28
CA ALA A 24 4.30 -20.23 10.68
C ALA A 24 4.99 -18.86 10.84
N GLU A 25 6.16 -18.68 10.23
CA GLU A 25 6.87 -17.40 10.24
C GLU A 25 6.07 -16.31 9.53
N LEU A 26 5.45 -16.62 8.38
CA LEU A 26 4.59 -15.69 7.66
C LEU A 26 3.37 -15.27 8.49
N ALA A 27 2.74 -16.21 9.18
CA ALA A 27 1.61 -15.91 10.05
C ALA A 27 1.99 -14.90 11.15
N GLU A 28 3.15 -15.09 11.76
CA GLU A 28 3.66 -14.19 12.80
C GLU A 28 4.03 -12.80 12.24
N LEU A 29 4.77 -12.76 11.14
CA LEU A 29 5.19 -11.51 10.51
C LEU A 29 4.02 -10.67 9.99
N LEU A 30 2.99 -11.31 9.45
CA LEU A 30 1.86 -10.64 8.82
C LEU A 30 0.71 -10.32 9.78
N ALA A 31 0.71 -10.85 10.98
CA ALA A 31 -0.35 -10.61 11.97
C ALA A 31 -0.59 -9.12 12.25
N PRO A 32 0.43 -8.27 12.44
CA PRO A 32 0.21 -6.83 12.63
C PRO A 32 -0.44 -6.15 11.43
N LEU A 33 -0.06 -6.52 10.21
CA LEU A 33 -0.64 -5.95 8.98
C LEU A 33 -2.09 -6.39 8.81
N LYS A 34 -2.39 -7.64 9.08
CA LYS A 34 -3.76 -8.14 9.05
C LYS A 34 -4.66 -7.36 10.01
N LYS A 35 -4.15 -7.09 11.23
CA LYS A 35 -4.86 -6.29 12.23
C LYS A 35 -5.04 -4.84 11.75
N MET A 36 -4.01 -4.21 11.22
CA MET A 36 -4.09 -2.85 10.68
C MET A 36 -5.20 -2.72 9.63
N LEU A 37 -5.30 -3.69 8.72
CA LEU A 37 -6.32 -3.68 7.67
C LEU A 37 -7.73 -3.94 8.20
N ALA A 38 -7.87 -4.81 9.18
CA ALA A 38 -9.17 -5.05 9.85
C ALA A 38 -9.63 -3.79 10.58
N ASP A 39 -8.74 -3.10 11.27
CA ASP A 39 -9.03 -1.83 11.95
C ASP A 39 -9.40 -0.75 10.93
N ALA A 40 -8.66 -0.63 9.83
CA ALA A 40 -8.94 0.34 8.77
C ALA A 40 -10.32 0.08 8.12
N ALA A 41 -10.65 -1.17 7.83
CA ALA A 41 -11.94 -1.55 7.26
C ALA A 41 -13.10 -1.20 8.19
N ARG A 42 -12.91 -1.32 9.50
CA ARG A 42 -13.91 -0.93 10.51
C ARG A 42 -14.02 0.60 10.59
N ILE A 43 -12.90 1.30 10.72
CA ILE A 43 -12.87 2.76 10.92
C ILE A 43 -13.48 3.49 9.72
N VAL A 44 -13.21 3.04 8.49
CA VAL A 44 -13.74 3.69 7.28
C VAL A 44 -15.27 3.67 7.23
N GLU A 45 -15.92 2.72 7.91
CA GLU A 45 -17.39 2.66 8.03
C GLU A 45 -17.93 3.50 9.17
N GLU A 46 -17.13 3.79 10.20
CA GLU A 46 -17.56 4.46 11.44
C GLU A 46 -17.37 5.97 11.40
N VAL A 47 -16.46 6.49 10.58
CA VAL A 47 -16.11 7.93 10.54
C VAL A 47 -16.26 8.49 9.12
N PRO A 48 -16.43 9.82 8.98
CA PRO A 48 -16.36 10.48 7.67
C PRO A 48 -15.04 10.21 6.97
N VAL A 49 -15.04 10.12 5.63
CA VAL A 49 -13.84 9.83 4.84
C VAL A 49 -12.71 10.86 5.10
N GLU A 50 -13.08 12.11 5.32
CA GLU A 50 -12.12 13.19 5.63
C GLU A 50 -11.36 12.91 6.92
N ASP A 51 -12.02 12.39 7.94
CA ASP A 51 -11.39 12.04 9.22
C ASP A 51 -10.55 10.77 9.08
N TYR A 52 -11.00 9.78 8.33
CA TYR A 52 -10.20 8.60 8.00
C TYR A 52 -8.90 8.97 7.32
N LEU A 53 -8.93 9.87 6.35
CA LEU A 53 -7.76 10.30 5.59
C LEU A 53 -6.71 11.03 6.44
N LYS A 54 -7.12 11.73 7.49
CA LYS A 54 -6.19 12.42 8.41
C LYS A 54 -5.27 11.46 9.17
N GLU A 55 -5.70 10.23 9.42
CA GLU A 55 -4.94 9.24 10.17
C GLU A 55 -3.87 8.51 9.33
N ASN A 56 -3.80 8.75 8.02
CA ASN A 56 -2.79 8.19 7.12
C ASN A 56 -2.68 6.65 7.17
N HIS A 57 -3.77 5.93 7.34
CA HIS A 57 -3.78 4.46 7.43
C HIS A 57 -3.11 3.79 6.23
N ASN A 58 -3.35 4.31 5.02
CA ASN A 58 -2.76 3.79 3.79
C ASN A 58 -1.23 3.89 3.82
N LEU A 59 -0.69 5.04 4.19
CA LEU A 59 0.76 5.25 4.29
C LEU A 59 1.37 4.35 5.37
N GLN A 60 0.74 4.24 6.53
CA GLN A 60 1.20 3.40 7.63
C GLN A 60 1.27 1.93 7.21
N PHE A 61 0.28 1.43 6.46
CA PHE A 61 0.29 0.08 5.93
C PHE A 61 1.50 -0.15 5.01
N HIS A 62 1.72 0.74 4.04
CA HIS A 62 2.84 0.61 3.10
C HIS A 62 4.20 0.64 3.80
N ILE A 63 4.39 1.50 4.78
CA ILE A 63 5.62 1.55 5.58
C ILE A 63 5.81 0.23 6.35
N ALA A 64 4.77 -0.25 7.03
CA ALA A 64 4.83 -1.51 7.77
C ALA A 64 5.14 -2.70 6.84
N PHE A 65 4.59 -2.69 5.62
CA PHE A 65 4.88 -3.70 4.60
C PHE A 65 6.35 -3.70 4.20
N LEU A 66 6.93 -2.55 3.93
CA LEU A 66 8.36 -2.42 3.59
C LEU A 66 9.27 -2.88 4.73
N GLN A 67 8.89 -2.67 5.98
CA GLN A 67 9.65 -3.12 7.15
C GLN A 67 9.79 -4.64 7.22
N LEU A 68 8.83 -5.39 6.65
CA LEU A 68 8.91 -6.85 6.59
C LEU A 68 10.11 -7.37 5.80
N GLY A 69 10.64 -6.59 4.87
CA GLY A 69 11.83 -6.93 4.12
C GLY A 69 13.13 -6.90 4.92
N GLY A 70 13.14 -6.22 6.08
CA GLY A 70 14.29 -6.18 6.98
C GLY A 70 15.49 -5.38 6.45
N ASN A 71 15.31 -4.50 5.49
CA ASN A 71 16.36 -3.65 4.93
C ASN A 71 16.06 -2.18 5.21
N LYS A 72 16.79 -1.61 6.17
CA LYS A 72 16.60 -0.21 6.59
C LYS A 72 16.82 0.80 5.45
N ARG A 73 17.74 0.53 4.55
CA ARG A 73 18.02 1.43 3.43
C ARG A 73 16.83 1.49 2.45
N ASN A 74 16.26 0.34 2.14
CA ASN A 74 15.06 0.28 1.30
C ASN A 74 13.86 0.97 1.97
N GLU A 75 13.72 0.79 3.28
CA GLU A 75 12.70 1.47 4.07
C GLU A 75 12.86 2.99 4.03
N GLU A 76 14.07 3.51 4.21
CA GLU A 76 14.36 4.95 4.14
C GLU A 76 14.03 5.54 2.77
N ILE A 77 14.44 4.86 1.69
CA ILE A 77 14.13 5.26 0.32
C ILE A 77 12.62 5.31 0.12
N TYR A 78 11.92 4.27 0.56
CA TYR A 78 10.48 4.18 0.43
C TYR A 78 9.75 5.28 1.22
N ARG A 79 10.15 5.54 2.46
CA ARG A 79 9.58 6.63 3.28
C ARG A 79 9.74 7.98 2.61
N SER A 80 10.93 8.29 2.15
CA SER A 80 11.22 9.56 1.46
C SER A 80 10.35 9.73 0.22
N MET A 81 10.25 8.68 -0.59
CA MET A 81 9.46 8.66 -1.80
C MET A 81 7.95 8.79 -1.50
N MET A 82 7.43 8.07 -0.52
CA MET A 82 6.02 8.09 -0.16
C MET A 82 5.59 9.41 0.46
N ASN A 83 6.45 10.05 1.23
CA ASN A 83 6.18 11.39 1.75
C ASN A 83 6.01 12.38 0.60
N TYR A 84 6.87 12.33 -0.42
CA TYR A 84 6.75 13.17 -1.60
C TYR A 84 5.47 12.86 -2.39
N HIS A 85 5.19 11.59 -2.63
CA HIS A 85 3.98 11.15 -3.34
C HIS A 85 2.71 11.58 -2.59
N HIS A 86 2.68 11.45 -1.27
CA HIS A 86 1.56 11.83 -0.44
C HIS A 86 1.27 13.34 -0.49
N LEU A 87 2.33 14.17 -0.54
CA LEU A 87 2.20 15.61 -0.71
C LEU A 87 1.74 16.01 -2.12
N ALA A 88 2.11 15.23 -3.13
CA ALA A 88 1.74 15.49 -4.52
C ALA A 88 0.28 15.12 -4.84
N VAL A 89 -0.33 14.22 -4.08
CA VAL A 89 -1.71 13.78 -4.28
C VAL A 89 -2.60 14.43 -3.22
N GLU A 90 -3.52 15.29 -3.68
CA GLU A 90 -4.45 15.98 -2.79
C GLU A 90 -5.48 14.99 -2.22
N GLN A 91 -5.50 14.87 -0.89
CA GLN A 91 -6.37 13.91 -0.19
C GLN A 91 -7.87 14.19 -0.40
N SER A 92 -8.25 15.43 -0.66
CA SER A 92 -9.63 15.82 -0.92
C SER A 92 -10.27 15.14 -2.14
N LEU A 93 -9.44 14.53 -3.00
CA LEU A 93 -9.91 13.79 -4.17
C LEU A 93 -10.26 12.32 -3.88
N PHE A 94 -9.93 11.82 -2.69
CA PHE A 94 -10.24 10.44 -2.32
C PHE A 94 -11.67 10.30 -1.84
N THR A 95 -12.41 9.40 -2.49
CA THR A 95 -13.78 9.03 -2.07
C THR A 95 -13.73 7.83 -1.13
N LYS A 96 -14.82 7.60 -0.40
CA LYS A 96 -14.96 6.40 0.44
C LYS A 96 -14.77 5.11 -0.37
N GLU A 97 -15.31 5.07 -1.59
CA GLU A 97 -15.19 3.91 -2.48
C GLU A 97 -13.72 3.64 -2.87
N MET A 98 -12.96 4.69 -3.17
CA MET A 98 -11.53 4.55 -3.50
C MET A 98 -10.73 4.03 -2.31
N VAL A 99 -10.99 4.55 -1.12
CA VAL A 99 -10.33 4.11 0.12
C VAL A 99 -10.68 2.66 0.43
N THR A 100 -11.96 2.30 0.35
CA THR A 100 -12.43 0.93 0.59
C THR A 100 -11.80 -0.05 -0.41
N SER A 101 -11.72 0.33 -1.69
CA SER A 101 -11.06 -0.48 -2.72
C SER A 101 -9.58 -0.70 -2.41
N ALA A 102 -8.86 0.33 -1.97
CA ALA A 102 -7.45 0.20 -1.57
C ALA A 102 -7.29 -0.76 -0.39
N ILE A 103 -8.16 -0.70 0.62
CA ILE A 103 -8.13 -1.62 1.76
C ILE A 103 -8.32 -3.07 1.27
N VAL A 104 -9.28 -3.33 0.39
CA VAL A 104 -9.54 -4.67 -0.17
C VAL A 104 -8.32 -5.17 -0.94
N GLN A 105 -7.68 -4.33 -1.74
CA GLN A 105 -6.47 -4.70 -2.48
C GLN A 105 -5.32 -5.05 -1.52
N HIS A 106 -5.11 -4.27 -0.46
CA HIS A 106 -4.12 -4.58 0.57
C HIS A 106 -4.43 -5.89 1.30
N GLN A 107 -5.69 -6.14 1.63
CA GLN A 107 -6.13 -7.42 2.21
C GLN A 107 -5.85 -8.59 1.27
N SER A 108 -6.02 -8.42 -0.03
CA SER A 108 -5.70 -9.45 -1.03
C SER A 108 -4.21 -9.81 -1.03
N VAL A 109 -3.33 -8.81 -0.90
CA VAL A 109 -1.88 -9.05 -0.77
C VAL A 109 -1.57 -9.87 0.47
N VAL A 110 -2.08 -9.48 1.63
CA VAL A 110 -1.83 -10.16 2.91
C VAL A 110 -2.41 -11.59 2.89
N THR A 111 -3.61 -11.77 2.37
CA THR A 111 -4.25 -13.09 2.25
C THR A 111 -3.43 -14.02 1.37
N ALA A 112 -2.95 -13.55 0.22
CA ALA A 112 -2.11 -14.33 -0.68
C ALA A 112 -0.79 -14.73 -0.02
N LEU A 113 -0.13 -13.80 0.69
CA LEU A 113 1.11 -14.08 1.42
C LEU A 113 0.90 -15.11 2.53
N LEU A 114 -0.19 -15.01 3.29
CA LEU A 114 -0.53 -15.98 4.33
C LEU A 114 -0.81 -17.38 3.77
N ALA A 115 -1.35 -17.46 2.56
CA ALA A 115 -1.57 -18.71 1.85
C ALA A 115 -0.30 -19.27 1.19
N GLY A 116 0.82 -18.55 1.22
CA GLY A 116 2.03 -18.90 0.49
C GLY A 116 1.91 -18.75 -1.02
N ASP A 117 0.89 -18.04 -1.50
CA ASP A 117 0.68 -17.77 -2.92
C ASP A 117 1.37 -16.45 -3.31
N PHE A 118 2.68 -16.53 -3.50
CA PHE A 118 3.51 -15.35 -3.81
C PHE A 118 3.21 -14.79 -5.21
N ALA A 119 2.81 -15.63 -6.15
CA ALA A 119 2.40 -15.16 -7.48
C ALA A 119 1.12 -14.31 -7.39
N ALA A 120 0.13 -14.72 -6.61
CA ALA A 120 -1.08 -13.93 -6.38
C ALA A 120 -0.78 -12.64 -5.62
N ALA A 121 0.14 -12.67 -4.64
CA ALA A 121 0.58 -11.48 -3.93
C ALA A 121 1.20 -10.44 -4.89
N ARG A 122 2.09 -10.88 -5.78
CA ARG A 122 2.68 -10.00 -6.81
C ARG A 122 1.63 -9.42 -7.74
N ALA A 123 0.67 -10.22 -8.17
CA ALA A 123 -0.43 -9.76 -9.03
C ALA A 123 -1.28 -8.68 -8.34
N SER A 124 -1.62 -8.88 -7.07
CA SER A 124 -2.38 -7.90 -6.29
C SER A 124 -1.62 -6.58 -6.09
N ILE A 125 -0.31 -6.65 -5.88
CA ILE A 125 0.54 -5.45 -5.79
C ILE A 125 0.55 -4.69 -7.12
N ARG A 126 0.68 -5.39 -8.25
CA ARG A 126 0.65 -4.76 -9.58
C ARG A 126 -0.67 -4.06 -9.83
N GLU A 127 -1.78 -4.73 -9.57
CA GLU A 127 -3.12 -4.15 -9.72
C GLU A 127 -3.28 -2.87 -8.88
N HIS A 128 -2.90 -2.92 -7.62
CA HIS A 128 -2.96 -1.77 -6.72
C HIS A 128 -2.12 -0.59 -7.23
N LEU A 129 -0.93 -0.86 -7.75
CA LEU A 129 -0.04 0.19 -8.27
C LEU A 129 -0.49 0.71 -9.64
N ASP A 130 -1.11 -0.12 -10.47
CA ASP A 130 -1.72 0.33 -11.71
C ASP A 130 -2.88 1.30 -11.44
N ASP A 131 -3.74 1.00 -10.49
CA ASP A 131 -4.80 1.91 -10.04
C ASP A 131 -4.21 3.23 -9.50
N SER A 132 -3.12 3.15 -8.75
CA SER A 132 -2.42 4.33 -8.24
C SER A 132 -1.81 5.17 -9.36
N ARG A 133 -1.28 4.52 -10.40
CA ARG A 133 -0.76 5.16 -11.60
C ARG A 133 -1.86 5.91 -12.34
N GLU A 134 -2.99 5.28 -12.55
CA GLU A 134 -4.13 5.90 -13.22
C GLU A 134 -4.65 7.13 -12.48
N ARG A 135 -4.78 7.05 -11.16
CA ARG A 135 -5.16 8.20 -10.33
C ARG A 135 -4.16 9.35 -10.45
N LEU A 136 -2.86 9.04 -10.45
CA LEU A 136 -1.83 10.06 -10.58
C LEU A 136 -1.85 10.72 -11.98
N ILE A 137 -2.04 9.92 -13.04
CA ILE A 137 -2.17 10.44 -14.41
C ILE A 137 -3.39 11.35 -14.52
N HIS A 138 -4.53 10.93 -13.97
CA HIS A 138 -5.74 11.73 -13.97
C HIS A 138 -5.51 13.09 -13.27
N ARG A 139 -4.87 13.07 -12.11
CA ARG A 139 -4.52 14.30 -11.37
C ARG A 139 -3.58 15.21 -12.16
N LEU A 140 -2.55 14.65 -12.80
CA LEU A 140 -1.63 15.42 -13.64
C LEU A 140 -2.36 16.12 -14.78
N ASN A 141 -3.31 15.45 -15.41
CA ASN A 141 -4.11 16.02 -16.49
C ASN A 141 -5.01 17.15 -15.99
N GLU A 142 -5.63 17.01 -14.83
CA GLU A 142 -6.48 18.05 -14.23
C GLU A 142 -5.68 19.32 -13.87
N CYS A 143 -4.41 19.15 -13.46
CA CYS A 143 -3.52 20.26 -13.08
C CYS A 143 -2.71 20.83 -14.25
N GLY A 144 -3.00 20.44 -15.51
CA GLY A 144 -2.25 20.87 -16.68
C GLY A 144 -0.77 20.43 -16.68
N GLY A 145 -0.49 19.28 -16.03
CA GLY A 145 0.86 18.74 -15.94
C GLY A 145 1.73 19.35 -14.84
N GLN A 146 1.19 20.23 -14.02
CA GLN A 146 1.89 20.86 -12.90
C GLN A 146 1.42 20.25 -11.57
N ILE A 147 2.33 19.61 -10.89
CA ILE A 147 2.18 19.19 -9.49
C ILE A 147 3.26 19.85 -8.65
#